data_18f4cb7b49a2e8fe6785c6b71b85e3fa
#
_entry.id   18f4cb7b49a2e8fe6785c6b71b85e3fa
#
_cell.length_a   1.000
_cell.length_b   1.000
_cell.length_c   1.000
_cell.angle_alpha   90.00
_cell.angle_beta   90.00
_cell.angle_gamma   90.00
#
_symmetry.space_group_name_H-M   'P 1'
#
loop_
_entity.id
_entity.type
_entity.pdbx_description
1 polymer ?
#
loop_
_entity_poly.entity_id
_entity_poly.type
_entity_poly.pdbx_seq_one_letter_code
_entity_poly.pdbx_strand_id
1 'polypeptide(L)'
;SNRDVRLHKIKPKHDDLIRKSTYSIEYVHSKVKDVLFEEDKRNAKVDFDGDLIKGNSQRYQTFFTKGCKCSVCGIEGQYFAKERHLQDKSYHLNLYAVDDNGDEILMTKDHILPRSKGGIDDISNYQTMCKPCNEAKGNKLED
;
A
#
# COMPACT_ATOMS: atom_id res chain seq x y z
N SER A 1 -7.18 2.22 21.19
CA SER A 1 -6.07 1.44 21.74
C SER A 1 -4.80 2.28 21.80
N ASN A 2 -3.83 1.82 22.55
CA ASN A 2 -2.54 2.50 22.65
C ASN A 2 -1.84 2.61 21.31
N ARG A 3 -2.04 1.62 20.46
CA ARG A 3 -1.50 1.62 19.12
C ARG A 3 -2.04 2.80 18.32
N ASP A 4 -3.33 3.08 18.44
CA ASP A 4 -3.95 4.16 17.69
C ASP A 4 -3.43 5.52 18.14
N VAL A 5 -3.24 5.68 19.43
CA VAL A 5 -2.67 6.92 19.99
C VAL A 5 -1.28 7.16 19.41
N ARG A 6 -0.44 6.12 19.36
CA ARG A 6 0.90 6.23 18.81
C ARG A 6 0.87 6.59 17.32
N LEU A 7 -0.02 5.95 16.56
CA LEU A 7 -0.12 6.18 15.12
C LEU A 7 -0.58 7.60 14.79
N HIS A 8 -1.41 8.18 15.62
CA HIS A 8 -1.87 9.56 15.44
C HIS A 8 -0.73 10.57 15.53
N LYS A 9 0.38 10.21 16.14
CA LYS A 9 1.54 11.08 16.24
C LYS A 9 2.41 11.06 15.01
N ILE A 10 2.22 10.06 14.14
CA ILE A 10 2.99 9.93 12.92
C ILE A 10 2.27 10.73 11.83
N LYS A 11 2.91 11.80 11.38
CA LYS A 11 2.34 12.67 10.37
C LYS A 11 2.80 12.23 8.97
N PRO A 12 1.92 12.34 7.96
CA PRO A 12 2.36 12.12 6.57
C PRO A 12 3.49 13.08 6.21
N LYS A 13 4.40 12.64 5.36
CA LYS A 13 5.55 13.46 4.97
C LYS A 13 5.20 14.58 4.01
N HIS A 14 4.05 14.49 3.35
CA HIS A 14 3.63 15.47 2.36
C HIS A 14 2.53 16.35 2.94
N ASP A 15 2.71 17.67 2.86
CA ASP A 15 1.75 18.62 3.41
C ASP A 15 0.40 18.56 2.73
N ASP A 16 0.34 18.12 1.47
CA ASP A 16 -0.90 18.01 0.71
C ASP A 16 -1.60 16.65 0.91
N LEU A 17 -1.07 15.80 1.77
CA LEU A 17 -1.65 14.49 2.05
C LEU A 17 -2.53 14.56 3.30
N ILE A 18 -3.79 14.20 3.13
CA ILE A 18 -4.76 14.18 4.22
C ILE A 18 -4.93 12.75 4.70
N ARG A 19 -4.70 12.51 5.99
CA ARG A 19 -4.91 11.22 6.62
C ARG A 19 -6.14 11.29 7.51
N LYS A 20 -7.08 10.36 7.30
CA LYS A 20 -8.32 10.33 8.06
C LYS A 20 -8.33 9.28 9.15
N SER A 21 -7.77 8.10 8.89
CA SER A 21 -7.75 7.01 9.87
C SER A 21 -6.69 6.00 9.49
N THR A 22 -6.40 5.07 10.43
CA THR A 22 -5.47 3.97 10.22
C THR A 22 -6.17 2.65 10.58
N TYR A 23 -5.71 1.55 9.99
CA TYR A 23 -6.30 0.23 10.17
C TYR A 23 -5.19 -0.82 10.23
N SER A 24 -5.44 -1.87 11.00
CA SER A 24 -4.53 -3.02 10.99
C SER A 24 -4.60 -3.74 9.63
N ILE A 25 -3.53 -4.45 9.31
CA ILE A 25 -3.47 -5.24 8.08
C ILE A 25 -4.58 -6.29 8.08
N GLU A 26 -4.79 -6.96 9.23
CA GLU A 26 -5.81 -7.99 9.38
C GLU A 26 -7.22 -7.44 9.14
N TYR A 27 -7.49 -6.26 9.66
CA TYR A 27 -8.79 -5.63 9.46
C TYR A 27 -9.04 -5.32 7.98
N VAL A 28 -8.06 -4.72 7.32
CA VAL A 28 -8.19 -4.39 5.88
C VAL A 28 -8.39 -5.67 5.07
N HIS A 29 -7.60 -6.71 5.36
CA HIS A 29 -7.75 -7.98 4.66
C HIS A 29 -9.16 -8.55 4.83
N SER A 30 -9.69 -8.53 6.05
CA SER A 30 -11.03 -9.04 6.32
C SER A 30 -12.11 -8.30 5.52
N LYS A 31 -11.88 -7.02 5.24
CA LYS A 31 -12.83 -6.19 4.51
C LYS A 31 -12.75 -6.39 3.00
N VAL A 32 -11.55 -6.63 2.44
CA VAL A 32 -11.37 -6.67 0.99
C VAL A 32 -11.24 -8.08 0.43
N LYS A 33 -11.07 -9.10 1.25
CA LYS A 33 -10.76 -10.46 0.79
C LYS A 33 -11.74 -11.00 -0.24
N ASP A 34 -13.02 -10.68 -0.12
CA ASP A 34 -14.05 -11.22 -1.00
C ASP A 34 -14.12 -10.48 -2.35
N VAL A 35 -13.52 -9.29 -2.44
CA VAL A 35 -13.52 -8.50 -3.67
C VAL A 35 -12.13 -8.29 -4.24
N LEU A 36 -11.12 -8.87 -3.62
CA LEU A 36 -9.71 -8.63 -3.96
C LEU A 36 -9.42 -8.86 -5.44
N PHE A 37 -10.03 -9.87 -6.03
CA PHE A 37 -9.84 -10.21 -7.44
C PHE A 37 -11.10 -10.01 -8.28
N GLU A 38 -12.04 -9.21 -7.77
CA GLU A 38 -13.25 -8.86 -8.50
C GLU A 38 -12.87 -8.01 -9.73
N GLU A 39 -13.34 -8.41 -10.91
CA GLU A 39 -13.02 -7.71 -12.15
C GLU A 39 -13.88 -6.46 -12.36
N ASP A 40 -15.14 -6.49 -11.88
CA ASP A 40 -16.05 -5.34 -12.03
C ASP A 40 -15.78 -4.34 -10.90
N LYS A 41 -15.25 -3.17 -11.28
CA LYS A 41 -14.92 -2.11 -10.33
C LYS A 41 -16.10 -1.69 -9.47
N ARG A 42 -17.32 -1.77 -10.00
CA ARG A 42 -18.53 -1.36 -9.26
C ARG A 42 -18.81 -2.30 -8.09
N ASN A 43 -18.42 -3.57 -8.21
CA ASN A 43 -18.64 -4.57 -7.19
C ASN A 43 -17.47 -4.74 -6.23
N ALA A 44 -16.38 -3.98 -6.45
CA ALA A 44 -15.17 -4.09 -5.66
C ALA A 44 -15.04 -3.02 -4.58
N LYS A 45 -15.96 -2.09 -4.51
CA LYS A 45 -15.89 -1.01 -3.52
C LYS A 45 -16.31 -1.50 -2.15
N VAL A 46 -15.54 -1.10 -1.14
CA VAL A 46 -15.74 -1.48 0.25
C VAL A 46 -15.81 -0.21 1.10
N ASP A 47 -16.73 -0.20 2.04
CA ASP A 47 -16.90 0.94 2.95
C ASP A 47 -15.88 0.87 4.08
N PHE A 48 -15.12 1.94 4.23
CA PHE A 48 -14.18 2.13 5.35
C PHE A 48 -14.59 3.41 6.09
N ASP A 49 -15.45 3.25 7.08
CA ASP A 49 -15.93 4.34 7.92
C ASP A 49 -16.53 5.50 7.11
N GLY A 50 -17.38 5.15 6.15
CA GLY A 50 -18.11 6.12 5.35
C GLY A 50 -17.46 6.47 4.03
N ASP A 51 -16.25 6.00 3.76
CA ASP A 51 -15.57 6.24 2.49
C ASP A 51 -15.49 4.94 1.70
N LEU A 52 -15.99 4.97 0.47
CA LEU A 52 -15.93 3.81 -0.41
C LEU A 52 -14.56 3.75 -1.05
N ILE A 53 -13.88 2.62 -0.85
CA ILE A 53 -12.54 2.40 -1.35
C ILE A 53 -12.55 1.17 -2.24
N LYS A 54 -11.90 1.28 -3.40
CA LYS A 54 -11.76 0.19 -4.34
C LYS A 54 -10.87 -0.90 -3.73
N GLY A 55 -11.46 -2.07 -3.45
CA GLY A 55 -10.75 -3.14 -2.74
C GLY A 55 -9.97 -4.10 -3.61
N ASN A 56 -9.99 -3.93 -4.93
CA ASN A 56 -9.36 -4.85 -5.88
C ASN A 56 -8.13 -4.24 -6.58
N SER A 57 -7.46 -3.29 -5.93
CA SER A 57 -6.26 -2.70 -6.53
C SER A 57 -5.14 -3.74 -6.61
N GLN A 58 -4.27 -3.60 -7.60
CA GLN A 58 -3.14 -4.50 -7.76
C GLN A 58 -2.17 -4.43 -6.58
N ARG A 59 -2.08 -3.27 -5.91
CA ARG A 59 -1.28 -3.13 -4.69
C ARG A 59 -1.82 -4.03 -3.59
N TYR A 60 -3.12 -4.00 -3.34
CA TYR A 60 -3.73 -4.85 -2.32
C TYR A 60 -3.59 -6.33 -2.68
N GLN A 61 -3.81 -6.68 -3.95
CA GLN A 61 -3.61 -8.04 -4.41
C GLN A 61 -2.20 -8.52 -4.09
N THR A 62 -1.20 -7.69 -4.35
CA THR A 62 0.20 -8.03 -4.09
C THR A 62 0.46 -8.18 -2.61
N PHE A 63 0.04 -7.20 -1.80
CA PHE A 63 0.27 -7.24 -0.36
C PHE A 63 -0.37 -8.47 0.29
N PHE A 64 -1.56 -8.83 -0.13
CA PHE A 64 -2.30 -9.92 0.52
C PHE A 64 -2.00 -11.30 -0.05
N THR A 65 -1.33 -11.41 -1.19
CA THR A 65 -0.93 -12.71 -1.75
C THR A 65 0.57 -12.96 -1.66
N LYS A 66 1.39 -11.92 -1.76
CA LYS A 66 2.86 -12.02 -1.70
C LYS A 66 3.43 -11.63 -0.34
N GLY A 67 2.62 -10.99 0.50
CA GLY A 67 3.04 -10.52 1.80
C GLY A 67 3.32 -9.03 1.83
N CYS A 68 3.40 -8.50 3.06
CA CYS A 68 3.59 -7.07 3.31
C CYS A 68 5.06 -6.71 3.60
N LYS A 69 5.97 -7.64 3.33
CA LYS A 69 7.39 -7.50 3.62
C LYS A 69 8.17 -7.13 2.36
N CYS A 70 9.05 -6.15 2.47
CA CYS A 70 9.91 -5.79 1.33
C CYS A 70 10.76 -6.99 0.90
N SER A 71 10.71 -7.32 -0.38
CA SER A 71 11.44 -8.46 -0.93
C SER A 71 12.95 -8.25 -0.92
N VAL A 72 13.43 -7.02 -0.72
CA VAL A 72 14.86 -6.69 -0.73
C VAL A 72 15.41 -6.53 0.67
N CYS A 73 14.90 -5.56 1.44
CA CYS A 73 15.47 -5.25 2.76
C CYS A 73 14.74 -5.93 3.92
N GLY A 74 13.56 -6.50 3.67
CA GLY A 74 12.83 -7.25 4.69
C GLY A 74 12.00 -6.41 5.65
N ILE A 75 11.94 -5.09 5.49
CA ILE A 75 11.09 -4.28 6.35
C ILE A 75 9.63 -4.66 6.15
N GLU A 76 8.86 -4.77 7.23
CA GLU A 76 7.48 -5.22 7.16
C GLU A 76 6.49 -4.08 7.29
N GLY A 77 5.48 -4.08 6.41
CA GLY A 77 4.34 -3.19 6.56
C GLY A 77 3.62 -3.49 7.86
N GLN A 78 3.15 -2.44 8.53
CA GLN A 78 2.57 -2.58 9.86
C GLN A 78 1.10 -2.17 9.93
N TYR A 79 0.69 -1.23 9.10
CA TYR A 79 -0.70 -0.75 9.09
C TYR A 79 -1.00 -0.04 7.79
N PHE A 80 -2.31 0.09 7.52
CA PHE A 80 -2.79 0.92 6.41
C PHE A 80 -3.30 2.25 6.94
N ALA A 81 -3.07 3.31 6.17
CA ALA A 81 -3.64 4.62 6.45
C ALA A 81 -4.61 4.99 5.33
N LYS A 82 -5.79 5.49 5.71
CA LYS A 82 -6.77 5.99 4.76
C LYS A 82 -6.43 7.44 4.46
N GLU A 83 -6.00 7.69 3.22
CA GLU A 83 -5.41 8.95 2.83
C GLU A 83 -5.86 9.38 1.45
N ARG A 84 -5.76 10.68 1.19
CA ARG A 84 -5.90 11.24 -0.15
C ARG A 84 -5.07 12.51 -0.26
N HIS A 85 -4.69 12.87 -1.47
CA HIS A 85 -4.12 14.18 -1.72
C HIS A 85 -5.24 15.21 -1.76
N LEU A 86 -4.90 16.48 -1.52
CA LEU A 86 -5.89 17.56 -1.51
C LEU A 86 -6.70 17.62 -2.81
N GLN A 87 -6.05 17.36 -3.94
CA GLN A 87 -6.70 17.41 -5.25
C GLN A 87 -7.52 16.16 -5.58
N ASP A 88 -7.37 15.09 -4.83
CA ASP A 88 -8.10 13.85 -5.08
C ASP A 88 -9.48 13.89 -4.41
N LYS A 89 -10.46 13.31 -5.09
CA LYS A 89 -11.82 13.22 -4.54
C LYS A 89 -12.03 12.00 -3.66
N SER A 90 -11.24 10.96 -3.87
CA SER A 90 -11.45 9.68 -3.21
C SER A 90 -10.28 9.32 -2.31
N TYR A 91 -10.60 8.69 -1.17
CA TYR A 91 -9.59 8.11 -0.30
C TYR A 91 -9.11 6.77 -0.85
N HIS A 92 -7.89 6.41 -0.48
CA HIS A 92 -7.33 5.08 -0.73
C HIS A 92 -6.52 4.69 0.50
N LEU A 93 -6.08 3.44 0.51
CA LEU A 93 -5.28 2.92 1.62
C LEU A 93 -3.84 2.80 1.19
N ASN A 94 -2.94 3.30 2.02
CA ASN A 94 -1.50 3.16 1.84
C ASN A 94 -0.93 2.29 2.95
N LEU A 95 -0.09 1.34 2.59
CA LEU A 95 0.57 0.46 3.55
C LEU A 95 1.90 1.08 3.96
N TYR A 96 2.13 1.15 5.26
CA TYR A 96 3.36 1.73 5.82
C TYR A 96 4.10 0.74 6.72
N ALA A 97 5.41 0.71 6.55
CA ALA A 97 6.33 0.18 7.55
C ALA A 97 6.85 1.35 8.38
N VAL A 98 7.47 1.04 9.51
CA VAL A 98 8.08 2.05 10.37
C VAL A 98 9.53 1.63 10.61
N ASP A 99 10.46 2.53 10.34
CA ASP A 99 11.87 2.25 10.53
C ASP A 99 12.31 2.44 11.98
N ASP A 100 13.60 2.21 12.25
CA ASP A 100 14.14 2.30 13.61
C ASP A 100 14.06 3.71 14.20
N ASN A 101 13.96 4.72 13.35
CA ASN A 101 13.82 6.11 13.78
C ASN A 101 12.37 6.51 14.02
N GLY A 102 11.41 5.60 13.78
CA GLY A 102 10.00 5.90 13.90
C GLY A 102 9.40 6.57 12.66
N ASP A 103 10.14 6.63 11.56
CA ASP A 103 9.64 7.22 10.32
C ASP A 103 8.86 6.21 9.51
N GLU A 104 7.78 6.69 8.89
CA GLU A 104 6.98 5.86 8.01
C GLU A 104 7.67 5.65 6.68
N ILE A 105 7.65 4.39 6.22
CA ILE A 105 8.18 4.00 4.91
C ILE A 105 7.02 3.42 4.11
N LEU A 106 6.72 4.06 2.99
CA LEU A 106 5.63 3.59 2.12
C LEU A 106 6.01 2.25 1.48
N MET A 107 5.10 1.28 1.54
CA MET A 107 5.24 0.02 0.84
C MET A 107 4.59 0.13 -0.53
N THR A 108 5.20 -0.47 -1.54
CA THR A 108 4.81 -0.33 -2.93
C THR A 108 4.67 -1.70 -3.60
N LYS A 109 3.97 -1.71 -4.72
CA LYS A 109 3.95 -2.82 -5.65
C LYS A 109 5.02 -2.56 -6.71
N ASP A 110 5.86 -3.54 -6.96
CA ASP A 110 6.94 -3.44 -7.93
C ASP A 110 6.87 -4.57 -8.94
N HIS A 111 7.26 -4.30 -10.18
CA HIS A 111 7.39 -5.34 -11.21
C HIS A 111 8.69 -6.11 -10.96
N ILE A 112 8.60 -7.44 -10.85
CA ILE A 112 9.80 -8.28 -10.69
C ILE A 112 10.68 -8.11 -11.93
N LEU A 113 10.09 -8.31 -13.11
CA LEU A 113 10.71 -7.96 -14.38
C LEU A 113 10.13 -6.63 -14.83
N PRO A 114 10.97 -5.58 -14.98
CA PRO A 114 10.47 -4.26 -15.37
C PRO A 114 9.75 -4.26 -16.71
N ARG A 115 8.77 -3.38 -16.84
CA ARG A 115 8.02 -3.22 -18.09
C ARG A 115 8.95 -2.92 -19.27
N SER A 116 9.98 -2.08 -19.02
CA SER A 116 10.97 -1.74 -20.05
C SER A 116 11.78 -2.94 -20.54
N LYS A 117 11.78 -4.03 -19.76
CA LYS A 117 12.48 -5.27 -20.09
C LYS A 117 11.52 -6.38 -20.53
N GLY A 118 10.28 -6.04 -20.82
CA GLY A 118 9.27 -7.00 -21.27
C GLY A 118 8.40 -7.56 -20.15
N GLY A 119 8.46 -6.99 -18.95
CA GLY A 119 7.63 -7.42 -17.82
C GLY A 119 6.16 -7.14 -18.05
N ILE A 120 5.30 -8.09 -17.68
CA ILE A 120 3.86 -7.98 -17.84
C ILE A 120 3.22 -7.34 -16.61
N ASP A 121 2.02 -6.79 -16.81
CA ASP A 121 1.21 -6.18 -15.75
C ASP A 121 0.27 -7.24 -15.19
N ASP A 122 0.82 -8.18 -14.43
CA ASP A 122 0.06 -9.29 -13.86
C ASP A 122 0.60 -9.62 -12.46
N ILE A 123 -0.28 -10.13 -11.60
CA ILE A 123 0.07 -10.47 -10.22
C ILE A 123 1.28 -11.41 -10.16
N SER A 124 1.46 -12.28 -11.15
CA SER A 124 2.60 -13.19 -11.20
C SER A 124 3.94 -12.45 -11.33
N ASN A 125 3.91 -11.21 -11.80
CA ASN A 125 5.11 -10.38 -11.98
C ASN A 125 5.23 -9.26 -10.95
N TYR A 126 4.46 -9.30 -9.87
CA TYR A 126 4.51 -8.27 -8.84
C TYR A 126 5.15 -8.78 -7.56
N GLN A 127 5.78 -7.87 -6.85
CA GLN A 127 6.35 -8.13 -5.52
C GLN A 127 6.16 -6.91 -4.64
N THR A 128 6.18 -7.13 -3.34
CA THR A 128 6.13 -6.06 -2.36
C THR A 128 7.54 -5.49 -2.19
N MET A 129 7.65 -4.19 -2.24
CA MET A 129 8.94 -3.53 -2.05
C MET A 129 8.73 -2.19 -1.37
N CYS A 130 9.58 -1.85 -0.41
CA CYS A 130 9.50 -0.54 0.20
C CYS A 130 9.94 0.52 -0.82
N LYS A 131 9.46 1.75 -0.65
CA LYS A 131 9.74 2.82 -1.60
C LYS A 131 11.24 3.06 -1.81
N PRO A 132 12.08 3.14 -0.75
CA PRO A 132 13.52 3.32 -0.95
C PRO A 132 14.16 2.22 -1.80
N CYS A 133 13.81 0.95 -1.56
CA CYS A 133 14.36 -0.14 -2.36
C CYS A 133 13.86 -0.10 -3.80
N ASN A 134 12.60 0.28 -3.99
CA ASN A 134 12.01 0.41 -5.32
C ASN A 134 12.72 1.50 -6.13
N GLU A 135 12.98 2.65 -5.50
CA GLU A 135 13.70 3.74 -6.15
C GLU A 135 15.13 3.36 -6.48
N ALA A 136 15.80 2.65 -5.58
CA ALA A 136 17.17 2.18 -5.81
C ALA A 136 17.22 1.18 -6.98
N LYS A 137 16.23 0.28 -7.06
CA LYS A 137 16.12 -0.67 -8.16
C LYS A 137 15.92 0.05 -9.49
N GLY A 138 15.04 1.04 -9.51
CA GLY A 138 14.80 1.85 -10.69
C GLY A 138 16.06 2.51 -11.21
N ASN A 139 16.85 3.09 -10.32
CA ASN A 139 18.11 3.73 -10.68
C ASN A 139 19.10 2.75 -11.29
N LYS A 140 19.20 1.54 -10.72
CA LYS A 140 20.10 0.50 -11.24
C LYS A 140 19.67 0.01 -12.61
N LEU A 141 18.39 -0.04 -12.88
CA LEU A 141 17.87 -0.55 -14.14
C LEU A 141 18.01 0.47 -15.27
N GLU A 142 18.09 1.74 -14.93
CA GLU A 142 18.30 2.82 -15.90
C GLU A 142 19.76 2.90 -16.34
N ASP A 143 20.66 2.45 -15.51
CA ASP A 143 22.08 2.37 -15.82
C ASP A 143 22.36 1.22 -16.79
#